data_ae05634c856a326136d306dd1dd35f10
#
_entry.id   ae05634c856a326136d306dd1dd35f10
#
_cell.length_a   1.000
_cell.length_b   1.000
_cell.length_c   1.000
_cell.angle_alpha   90.00
_cell.angle_beta   90.00
_cell.angle_gamma   90.00
#
_symmetry.space_group_name_H-M   'P 1'
#
loop_
_entity.id
_entity.type
_entity.pdbx_description
1 polymer ?
#
loop_
_entity_poly.entity_id
_entity_poly.type
_entity_poly.pdbx_seq_one_letter_code
_entity_poly.pdbx_strand_id
1 'polypeptide(L)'
;MTTASPQSFSARAQVADRHGRFLQAPPPGTILIVDAPDLDFEAAHTLLSYNPRAVLNAAKGSTGRALATGTAALLDRGVTVIDDLGNDILDVRDGAVLDITDADISTKEGLLASGRRVSTRDANEDATGVQERLVSKVGAYALSASRDFASEQPLIVDGVGLPSSRVKMEGRIVLIATPTSDFTAQKTQLRQFVGDHNPVIIAVGTGANALAQVGLKPTVLVGDPRDVEARLLKKVRQVVVPSTDEVVPAREMLKRHSVDFDAVLTGLSGTDVAMLFAASNGAAAVVDCSAPRTLTQFIDRSGLETTGSVLVAAQLRDRLLSLDALLAVYRPRLSGWWLALLLVAALLAGVAAFLFTPLGSGLIGVAGAGVLPMLGRSLLSPRVMAGLHGRDSQPQTTKVTARKVRS
;
A
#
# COMPACT_ATOMS: atom_id res chain seq x y z
N MET A 1 24.23 7.65 34.11
CA MET A 1 24.35 6.50 33.18
C MET A 1 23.17 5.58 33.44
N THR A 2 22.10 5.71 32.70
CA THR A 2 20.93 4.83 32.81
C THR A 2 21.21 3.64 31.89
N THR A 3 21.59 2.52 32.50
CA THR A 3 21.70 1.23 31.79
C THR A 3 20.30 0.84 31.37
N ALA A 4 19.99 0.98 30.09
CA ALA A 4 18.78 0.43 29.52
C ALA A 4 18.80 -1.10 29.76
N SER A 5 17.72 -1.63 30.33
CA SER A 5 17.58 -3.07 30.51
C SER A 5 17.76 -3.78 29.17
N PRO A 6 18.47 -4.93 29.11
CA PRO A 6 18.67 -5.66 27.87
C PRO A 6 17.29 -6.00 27.29
N GLN A 7 17.03 -5.53 26.08
CA GLN A 7 15.79 -5.85 25.37
C GLN A 7 15.90 -7.28 24.86
N SER A 8 15.21 -8.21 25.51
CA SER A 8 15.10 -9.59 25.05
C SER A 8 13.72 -9.82 24.45
N PHE A 9 13.67 -10.50 23.33
CA PHE A 9 12.43 -10.91 22.68
C PHE A 9 12.67 -12.11 21.75
N SER A 10 11.60 -12.85 21.48
CA SER A 10 11.61 -13.97 20.54
C SER A 10 10.66 -13.69 19.39
N ALA A 11 11.06 -14.07 18.18
CA ALA A 11 10.18 -14.02 17.02
C ALA A 11 10.63 -15.03 15.96
N ARG A 12 9.77 -15.28 14.97
CA ARG A 12 10.12 -16.12 13.82
C ARG A 12 11.03 -15.38 12.88
N ALA A 13 12.00 -16.09 12.32
CA ALA A 13 12.93 -15.53 11.35
C ALA A 13 12.57 -15.92 9.91
N GLN A 14 12.92 -15.06 8.98
CA GLN A 14 12.94 -15.34 7.55
C GLN A 14 14.23 -14.82 6.94
N VAL A 15 14.83 -15.64 6.07
CA VAL A 15 16.13 -15.35 5.47
C VAL A 15 15.93 -14.89 4.03
N ALA A 16 16.55 -13.78 3.68
CA ALA A 16 16.62 -13.32 2.31
C ALA A 16 17.64 -14.13 1.50
N ASP A 17 17.39 -14.29 0.20
CA ASP A 17 18.39 -14.85 -0.71
C ASP A 17 19.56 -13.86 -0.91
N ARG A 18 20.59 -14.29 -1.63
CA ARG A 18 21.78 -13.48 -1.97
C ARG A 18 21.46 -12.16 -2.73
N HIS A 19 20.23 -11.98 -3.17
CA HIS A 19 19.75 -10.76 -3.83
C HIS A 19 18.87 -9.92 -2.90
N GLY A 20 18.83 -10.22 -1.60
CA GLY A 20 18.01 -9.53 -0.61
C GLY A 20 16.52 -9.81 -0.70
N ARG A 21 16.11 -10.92 -1.36
CA ARG A 21 14.70 -11.26 -1.59
C ARG A 21 14.26 -12.44 -0.75
N PHE A 22 13.04 -12.38 -0.25
CA PHE A 22 12.43 -13.46 0.49
C PHE A 22 11.66 -14.42 -0.43
N LEU A 23 11.67 -15.70 -0.11
CA LEU A 23 10.94 -16.72 -0.87
C LEU A 23 9.43 -16.42 -0.91
N GLN A 24 8.91 -15.89 0.17
CA GLN A 24 7.54 -15.40 0.32
C GLN A 24 7.57 -14.11 1.13
N ALA A 25 6.59 -13.22 0.91
CA ALA A 25 6.48 -11.98 1.67
C ALA A 25 6.42 -12.26 3.18
N PRO A 26 7.37 -11.72 3.97
CA PRO A 26 7.44 -11.94 5.40
C PRO A 26 6.17 -11.47 6.12
N PRO A 27 5.62 -12.25 7.06
CA PRO A 27 4.55 -11.78 7.93
C PRO A 27 5.00 -10.63 8.83
N PRO A 28 4.10 -9.71 9.22
CA PRO A 28 4.43 -8.66 10.18
C PRO A 28 4.95 -9.22 11.50
N GLY A 29 5.93 -8.53 12.11
CA GLY A 29 6.54 -8.93 13.36
C GLY A 29 7.61 -10.03 13.25
N THR A 30 7.99 -10.41 12.04
CA THR A 30 9.07 -11.37 11.76
C THR A 30 10.44 -10.71 11.94
N ILE A 31 11.44 -11.51 12.30
CA ILE A 31 12.85 -11.14 12.22
C ILE A 31 13.30 -11.37 10.77
N LEU A 32 13.82 -10.33 10.12
CA LEU A 32 14.37 -10.43 8.77
C LEU A 32 15.88 -10.62 8.83
N ILE A 33 16.39 -11.63 8.16
CA ILE A 33 17.82 -11.91 8.05
C ILE A 33 18.27 -11.59 6.64
N VAL A 34 19.27 -10.72 6.52
CA VAL A 34 19.78 -10.22 5.23
C VAL A 34 21.32 -10.27 5.21
N ASP A 35 21.88 -10.31 4.02
CA ASP A 35 23.29 -10.03 3.75
C ASP A 35 23.37 -8.76 2.91
N ALA A 36 23.40 -7.61 3.59
CA ALA A 36 23.30 -6.31 2.94
C ALA A 36 24.41 -5.36 3.45
N PRO A 37 25.62 -5.45 2.87
CA PRO A 37 26.65 -4.48 3.16
C PRO A 37 26.22 -3.10 2.64
N ASP A 38 26.46 -2.05 3.44
CA ASP A 38 26.11 -0.67 3.08
C ASP A 38 24.63 -0.51 2.68
N LEU A 39 23.71 -0.95 3.55
CA LEU A 39 22.27 -0.93 3.32
C LEU A 39 21.77 0.48 2.91
N ASP A 40 21.20 0.59 1.71
CA ASP A 40 20.67 1.83 1.19
C ASP A 40 19.25 2.15 1.67
N PHE A 41 18.78 3.35 1.38
CA PHE A 41 17.47 3.85 1.81
C PHE A 41 16.30 3.03 1.23
N GLU A 42 16.37 2.63 -0.04
CA GLU A 42 15.29 1.92 -0.72
C GLU A 42 15.17 0.46 -0.24
N ALA A 43 16.30 -0.21 -0.08
CA ALA A 43 16.36 -1.54 0.50
C ALA A 43 15.79 -1.55 1.93
N ALA A 44 16.15 -0.55 2.76
CA ALA A 44 15.59 -0.41 4.10
C ALA A 44 14.06 -0.20 4.08
N HIS A 45 13.54 0.62 3.17
CA HIS A 45 12.10 0.80 3.02
C HIS A 45 11.38 -0.45 2.52
N THR A 46 12.02 -1.23 1.66
CA THR A 46 11.52 -2.56 1.29
C THR A 46 11.38 -3.46 2.51
N LEU A 47 12.39 -3.53 3.37
CA LEU A 47 12.32 -4.28 4.63
C LEU A 47 11.22 -3.73 5.56
N LEU A 48 11.12 -2.41 5.71
CA LEU A 48 10.10 -1.76 6.53
C LEU A 48 8.68 -2.06 6.06
N SER A 49 8.47 -2.27 4.76
CA SER A 49 7.15 -2.59 4.20
C SER A 49 6.56 -3.90 4.74
N TYR A 50 7.39 -4.81 5.22
CA TYR A 50 7.00 -6.05 5.88
C TYR A 50 6.69 -5.87 7.37
N ASN A 51 6.88 -4.66 7.93
CA ASN A 51 6.71 -4.36 9.35
C ASN A 51 7.49 -5.33 10.26
N PRO A 52 8.82 -5.41 10.11
CA PRO A 52 9.65 -6.35 10.84
C PRO A 52 9.78 -5.97 12.32
N ARG A 53 10.02 -6.95 13.16
CA ARG A 53 10.39 -6.70 14.56
C ARG A 53 11.88 -6.36 14.72
N ALA A 54 12.72 -7.00 13.92
CA ALA A 54 14.14 -6.76 13.87
C ALA A 54 14.69 -7.08 12.48
N VAL A 55 15.82 -6.48 12.16
CA VAL A 55 16.66 -6.81 11.00
C VAL A 55 18.01 -7.29 11.50
N LEU A 56 18.38 -8.51 11.14
CA LEU A 56 19.65 -9.13 11.41
C LEU A 56 20.45 -9.13 10.12
N ASN A 57 21.60 -8.45 10.14
CA ASN A 57 22.45 -8.34 8.96
C ASN A 57 23.73 -9.17 9.15
N ALA A 58 23.97 -10.11 8.26
CA ALA A 58 25.20 -10.89 8.25
C ALA A 58 26.43 -9.99 8.04
N ALA A 59 26.31 -9.02 7.15
CA ALA A 59 27.35 -8.04 6.86
C ALA A 59 27.29 -6.83 7.80
N LYS A 60 28.26 -5.92 7.63
CA LYS A 60 28.21 -4.59 8.25
C LYS A 60 27.22 -3.70 7.52
N GLY A 61 26.25 -3.13 8.23
CA GLY A 61 25.27 -2.20 7.68
C GLY A 61 25.89 -0.88 7.18
N SER A 62 27.13 -0.57 7.60
CA SER A 62 27.96 0.51 7.04
C SER A 62 29.42 0.07 7.04
N THR A 63 30.04 -0.01 5.86
CA THR A 63 31.47 -0.29 5.69
C THR A 63 32.30 0.99 5.57
N GLY A 64 31.64 2.16 5.53
CA GLY A 64 32.27 3.45 5.27
C GLY A 64 32.62 3.70 3.80
N ARG A 65 32.26 2.79 2.89
CA ARG A 65 32.49 2.93 1.44
C ARG A 65 31.34 3.57 0.71
N ALA A 66 30.11 3.32 1.17
CA ALA A 66 28.90 3.94 0.65
C ALA A 66 28.27 4.86 1.69
N LEU A 67 27.14 5.49 1.34
CA LEU A 67 26.43 6.40 2.24
C LEU A 67 25.65 5.64 3.32
N ALA A 68 25.19 4.41 2.99
CA ALA A 68 24.53 3.45 3.91
C ALA A 68 23.39 4.08 4.74
N THR A 69 22.51 4.83 4.08
CA THR A 69 21.45 5.59 4.76
C THR A 69 20.28 4.72 5.25
N GLY A 70 20.26 3.44 4.88
CA GLY A 70 19.15 2.53 5.20
C GLY A 70 19.09 2.15 6.67
N THR A 71 20.25 1.95 7.32
CA THR A 71 20.29 1.61 8.75
C THR A 71 19.61 2.69 9.60
N ALA A 72 19.88 3.97 9.31
CA ALA A 72 19.22 5.09 9.99
C ALA A 72 17.71 5.05 9.76
N ALA A 73 17.26 4.77 8.53
CA ALA A 73 15.83 4.68 8.21
C ALA A 73 15.11 3.55 8.98
N LEU A 74 15.76 2.41 9.21
CA LEU A 74 15.23 1.33 10.05
C LEU A 74 15.11 1.75 11.52
N LEU A 75 16.14 2.37 12.06
CA LEU A 75 16.19 2.84 13.45
C LEU A 75 15.15 3.93 13.74
N ASP A 76 14.95 4.87 12.82
CA ASP A 76 13.94 5.93 12.91
C ASP A 76 12.50 5.40 12.99
N ARG A 77 12.27 4.18 12.46
CA ARG A 77 10.99 3.47 12.57
C ARG A 77 10.91 2.51 13.76
N GLY A 78 11.92 2.55 14.65
CA GLY A 78 11.97 1.75 15.87
C GLY A 78 12.28 0.26 15.64
N VAL A 79 12.80 -0.10 14.48
CA VAL A 79 13.22 -1.47 14.19
C VAL A 79 14.59 -1.74 14.84
N THR A 80 14.71 -2.86 15.56
CA THR A 80 15.99 -3.29 16.10
C THR A 80 16.89 -3.76 14.96
N VAL A 81 18.10 -3.21 14.87
CA VAL A 81 19.10 -3.61 13.88
C VAL A 81 20.31 -4.19 14.59
N ILE A 82 20.72 -5.40 14.19
CA ILE A 82 21.95 -6.05 14.65
C ILE A 82 22.74 -6.43 13.40
N ASP A 83 23.93 -5.90 13.27
CA ASP A 83 24.83 -6.13 12.14
C ASP A 83 26.10 -6.89 12.53
N ASP A 84 26.93 -7.22 11.52
CA ASP A 84 28.21 -7.93 11.69
C ASP A 84 28.04 -9.32 12.35
N LEU A 85 26.93 -10.02 12.01
CA LEU A 85 26.61 -11.34 12.59
C LEU A 85 27.38 -12.50 11.94
N GLY A 86 28.04 -12.25 10.79
CA GLY A 86 28.70 -13.31 10.02
C GLY A 86 27.73 -14.16 9.19
N ASN A 87 28.30 -15.05 8.37
CA ASN A 87 27.50 -15.79 7.40
C ASN A 87 26.65 -16.91 8.02
N ASP A 88 27.01 -17.41 9.20
CA ASP A 88 26.31 -18.53 9.83
C ASP A 88 24.83 -18.23 10.12
N ILE A 89 24.48 -16.94 10.28
CA ILE A 89 23.10 -16.51 10.47
C ILE A 89 22.24 -16.75 9.22
N LEU A 90 22.83 -16.83 8.03
CA LEU A 90 22.13 -17.06 6.77
C LEU A 90 21.68 -18.52 6.59
N ASP A 91 22.25 -19.45 7.37
CA ASP A 91 21.86 -20.87 7.35
C ASP A 91 20.60 -21.17 8.18
N VAL A 92 20.06 -20.16 8.83
CA VAL A 92 18.80 -20.28 9.58
C VAL A 92 17.66 -20.67 8.65
N ARG A 93 16.84 -21.64 9.08
CA ARG A 93 15.67 -22.07 8.31
C ARG A 93 14.54 -21.05 8.45
N ASP A 94 13.84 -20.79 7.34
CA ASP A 94 12.64 -19.96 7.33
C ASP A 94 11.61 -20.48 8.35
N GLY A 95 11.11 -19.56 9.18
CA GLY A 95 10.15 -19.86 10.24
C GLY A 95 10.77 -20.32 11.57
N ALA A 96 12.11 -20.47 11.67
CA ALA A 96 12.76 -20.76 12.93
C ALA A 96 12.49 -19.64 13.97
N VAL A 97 12.34 -20.02 15.22
CA VAL A 97 12.20 -19.04 16.31
C VAL A 97 13.59 -18.71 16.84
N LEU A 98 13.91 -17.43 16.81
CA LEU A 98 15.15 -16.89 17.36
C LEU A 98 14.86 -16.09 18.62
N ASP A 99 15.72 -16.23 19.60
CA ASP A 99 15.76 -15.45 20.83
C ASP A 99 16.87 -14.41 20.71
N ILE A 100 16.51 -13.14 20.82
CA ILE A 100 17.46 -12.03 20.76
C ILE A 100 17.63 -11.48 22.17
N THR A 101 18.87 -11.42 22.63
CA THR A 101 19.23 -10.77 23.88
C THR A 101 20.36 -9.80 23.62
N ASP A 102 20.08 -8.51 23.62
CA ASP A 102 21.00 -7.45 23.21
C ASP A 102 21.50 -7.64 21.78
N ALA A 103 22.72 -8.13 21.57
CA ALA A 103 23.34 -8.41 20.27
C ALA A 103 23.56 -9.92 20.03
N ASP A 104 23.17 -10.76 20.98
CA ASP A 104 23.30 -12.20 20.90
C ASP A 104 22.03 -12.84 20.33
N ILE A 105 22.22 -13.70 19.36
CA ILE A 105 21.15 -14.45 18.69
C ILE A 105 21.27 -15.90 19.09
N SER A 106 20.24 -16.44 19.68
CA SER A 106 20.21 -17.84 20.14
C SER A 106 18.99 -18.60 19.61
N THR A 107 19.15 -19.91 19.57
CA THR A 107 18.08 -20.87 19.29
C THR A 107 17.88 -21.75 20.51
N LYS A 108 16.93 -22.68 20.45
CA LYS A 108 16.79 -23.71 21.52
C LYS A 108 18.04 -24.57 21.71
N GLU A 109 18.92 -24.62 20.73
CA GLU A 109 20.15 -25.42 20.73
C GLU A 109 21.35 -24.66 21.33
N GLY A 110 21.23 -23.34 21.52
CA GLY A 110 22.26 -22.47 22.09
C GLY A 110 22.50 -21.19 21.31
N LEU A 111 23.61 -20.51 21.63
CA LEU A 111 24.05 -19.31 20.93
C LEU A 111 24.39 -19.63 19.48
N LEU A 112 23.78 -18.90 18.54
CA LEU A 112 23.98 -19.08 17.11
C LEU A 112 25.01 -18.06 16.57
N ALA A 113 24.81 -16.78 16.92
CA ALA A 113 25.67 -15.69 16.45
C ALA A 113 25.66 -14.55 17.47
N SER A 114 26.72 -13.75 17.46
CA SER A 114 26.81 -12.51 18.23
C SER A 114 27.31 -11.41 17.31
N GLY A 115 26.58 -10.32 17.24
CA GLY A 115 26.89 -9.22 16.35
C GLY A 115 27.05 -7.90 17.09
N ARG A 116 26.75 -6.80 16.39
CA ARG A 116 26.75 -5.45 16.95
C ARG A 116 25.36 -4.86 16.85
N ARG A 117 24.75 -4.56 17.99
CA ARG A 117 23.49 -3.78 17.99
C ARG A 117 23.78 -2.35 17.57
N VAL A 118 23.13 -1.90 16.51
CA VAL A 118 23.31 -0.54 15.99
C VAL A 118 22.39 0.42 16.75
N SER A 119 22.97 1.50 17.24
CA SER A 119 22.22 2.59 17.89
C SER A 119 22.07 3.78 16.95
N THR A 120 21.10 4.65 17.24
CA THR A 120 20.93 5.92 16.51
C THR A 120 22.20 6.79 16.59
N ARG A 121 23.00 6.64 17.66
CA ARG A 121 24.27 7.34 17.79
C ARG A 121 25.30 6.81 16.80
N ASP A 122 25.42 5.49 16.66
CA ASP A 122 26.33 4.87 15.70
C ASP A 122 25.98 5.27 14.26
N ALA A 123 24.69 5.26 13.92
CA ALA A 123 24.22 5.70 12.60
C ALA A 123 24.54 7.20 12.33
N ASN A 124 24.52 8.05 13.36
CA ASN A 124 24.88 9.46 13.24
C ASN A 124 26.39 9.69 13.20
N GLU A 125 27.18 8.89 13.89
CA GLU A 125 28.66 8.95 13.84
C GLU A 125 29.16 8.47 12.47
N ASP A 126 28.55 7.48 11.87
CA ASP A 126 28.79 7.06 10.48
C ASP A 126 28.44 8.16 9.48
N ALA A 127 27.59 9.13 9.84
CA ALA A 127 27.28 10.29 9.03
C ALA A 127 28.41 11.34 8.95
N THR A 128 29.43 11.27 9.81
CA THR A 128 30.57 12.22 9.80
C THR A 128 31.40 11.98 8.57
N GLY A 129 31.47 11.62 7.65
CA GLY A 129 32.17 11.45 6.38
C GLY A 129 31.21 11.45 5.18
N VAL A 130 29.91 11.63 5.43
CA VAL A 130 28.89 11.60 4.38
C VAL A 130 29.16 12.64 3.31
N GLN A 131 29.62 13.85 3.68
CA GLN A 131 29.89 14.91 2.73
C GLN A 131 31.00 14.52 1.73
N GLU A 132 32.08 13.94 2.17
CA GLU A 132 33.19 13.50 1.31
C GLU A 132 32.76 12.34 0.41
N ARG A 133 32.05 11.36 0.97
CA ARG A 133 31.47 10.25 0.21
C ARG A 133 30.45 10.71 -0.81
N LEU A 134 29.62 11.69 -0.43
CA LEU A 134 28.63 12.30 -1.36
C LEU A 134 29.34 12.91 -2.56
N VAL A 135 30.38 13.71 -2.36
CA VAL A 135 31.15 14.33 -3.46
C VAL A 135 31.78 13.25 -4.36
N SER A 136 32.35 12.19 -3.76
CA SER A 136 32.90 11.06 -4.52
C SER A 136 31.82 10.33 -5.33
N LYS A 137 30.65 10.06 -4.75
CA LYS A 137 29.52 9.40 -5.43
C LYS A 137 28.95 10.28 -6.56
N VAL A 138 28.82 11.59 -6.36
CA VAL A 138 28.39 12.54 -7.40
C VAL A 138 29.39 12.54 -8.55
N GLY A 139 30.69 12.52 -8.25
CA GLY A 139 31.73 12.41 -9.28
C GLY A 139 31.65 11.11 -10.08
N ALA A 140 31.48 9.97 -9.40
CA ALA A 140 31.29 8.67 -10.04
C ALA A 140 30.01 8.63 -10.90
N TYR A 141 28.92 9.20 -10.41
CA TYR A 141 27.66 9.36 -11.15
C TYR A 141 27.85 10.15 -12.43
N ALA A 142 28.53 11.31 -12.38
CA ALA A 142 28.77 12.15 -13.55
C ALA A 142 29.60 11.42 -14.64
N LEU A 143 30.52 10.54 -14.22
CA LEU A 143 31.33 9.73 -15.13
C LEU A 143 30.55 8.56 -15.78
N SER A 144 29.60 7.95 -15.05
CA SER A 144 28.83 6.79 -15.52
C SER A 144 27.58 7.20 -16.31
N ALA A 145 27.02 8.38 -16.04
CA ALA A 145 25.73 8.83 -16.57
C ALA A 145 25.60 8.74 -18.10
N SER A 146 26.67 9.07 -18.83
CA SER A 146 26.66 9.00 -20.30
C SER A 146 26.58 7.56 -20.81
N ARG A 147 27.24 6.62 -20.15
CA ARG A 147 27.22 5.19 -20.51
C ARG A 147 25.86 4.58 -20.16
N ASP A 148 25.38 4.87 -18.98
CA ASP A 148 24.10 4.39 -18.47
C ASP A 148 22.95 4.88 -19.36
N PHE A 149 23.01 6.15 -19.79
CA PHE A 149 22.04 6.71 -20.75
C PHE A 149 22.08 5.97 -22.08
N ALA A 150 23.25 5.70 -22.64
CA ALA A 150 23.37 5.06 -23.94
C ALA A 150 22.75 3.67 -23.98
N SER A 151 22.79 2.92 -22.88
CA SER A 151 22.18 1.58 -22.77
C SER A 151 20.66 1.62 -22.69
N GLU A 152 20.08 2.61 -22.02
CA GLU A 152 18.65 2.69 -21.73
C GLU A 152 17.90 3.72 -22.60
N GLN A 153 18.60 4.44 -23.50
CA GLN A 153 18.03 5.47 -24.36
C GLN A 153 16.79 5.00 -25.14
N PRO A 154 16.77 3.83 -25.79
CA PRO A 154 15.61 3.40 -26.58
C PRO A 154 14.36 3.23 -25.72
N LEU A 155 14.52 2.75 -24.47
CA LEU A 155 13.43 2.56 -23.53
C LEU A 155 12.97 3.91 -22.95
N ILE A 156 13.90 4.79 -22.55
CA ILE A 156 13.57 6.06 -21.89
C ILE A 156 12.95 7.04 -22.90
N VAL A 157 13.52 7.18 -24.09
CA VAL A 157 13.11 8.21 -25.06
C VAL A 157 11.95 7.74 -25.93
N ASP A 158 12.05 6.51 -26.45
CA ASP A 158 11.12 5.99 -27.45
C ASP A 158 10.14 4.96 -26.89
N GLY A 159 10.29 4.53 -25.64
CA GLY A 159 9.46 3.52 -25.01
C GLY A 159 9.64 2.12 -25.62
N VAL A 160 10.75 1.87 -26.31
CA VAL A 160 11.04 0.58 -26.93
C VAL A 160 11.21 -0.49 -25.87
N GLY A 161 10.45 -1.61 -25.99
CA GLY A 161 10.46 -2.69 -25.01
C GLY A 161 9.41 -2.56 -23.91
N LEU A 162 8.68 -1.44 -23.83
CA LEU A 162 7.55 -1.32 -22.91
C LEU A 162 6.32 -2.04 -23.45
N PRO A 163 5.61 -2.82 -22.63
CA PRO A 163 4.39 -3.49 -23.06
C PRO A 163 3.21 -2.52 -23.20
N SER A 164 2.23 -2.91 -23.99
CA SER A 164 0.94 -2.23 -24.00
C SER A 164 0.16 -2.52 -22.73
N SER A 165 -0.53 -1.52 -22.20
CA SER A 165 -1.34 -1.68 -21.01
C SER A 165 -2.64 -2.43 -21.28
N ARG A 166 -2.93 -3.43 -20.44
CA ARG A 166 -4.24 -4.12 -20.40
C ARG A 166 -5.31 -3.29 -19.67
N VAL A 167 -4.90 -2.17 -19.11
CA VAL A 167 -5.78 -1.22 -18.39
C VAL A 167 -5.77 0.10 -19.12
N LYS A 168 -6.94 0.68 -19.41
CA LYS A 168 -7.01 1.99 -20.06
C LYS A 168 -6.37 3.06 -19.19
N MET A 169 -5.24 3.60 -19.62
CA MET A 169 -4.50 4.68 -18.94
C MET A 169 -4.61 6.01 -19.69
N GLU A 170 -4.95 5.96 -20.98
CA GLU A 170 -5.06 7.15 -21.82
C GLU A 170 -5.98 8.20 -21.22
N GLY A 171 -5.48 9.40 -21.07
CA GLY A 171 -6.18 10.56 -20.50
C GLY A 171 -6.47 10.45 -18.99
N ARG A 172 -5.96 9.43 -18.28
CA ARG A 172 -6.20 9.23 -16.86
C ARG A 172 -5.00 9.60 -16.00
N ILE A 173 -5.27 9.88 -14.74
CA ILE A 173 -4.23 10.02 -13.71
C ILE A 173 -3.78 8.61 -13.31
N VAL A 174 -2.47 8.43 -13.20
CA VAL A 174 -1.85 7.19 -12.71
C VAL A 174 -1.12 7.48 -11.41
N LEU A 175 -1.47 6.77 -10.33
CA LEU A 175 -0.77 6.81 -9.05
C LEU A 175 0.26 5.68 -9.00
N ILE A 176 1.49 5.98 -8.67
CA ILE A 176 2.58 4.99 -8.54
C ILE A 176 2.99 4.88 -7.09
N ALA A 177 2.57 3.80 -6.43
CA ALA A 177 2.98 3.47 -5.08
C ALA A 177 4.28 2.67 -5.11
N THR A 178 5.30 3.15 -4.42
CA THR A 178 6.65 2.59 -4.39
C THR A 178 6.96 1.95 -3.04
N PRO A 179 8.06 1.22 -2.87
CA PRO A 179 8.49 0.69 -1.59
C PRO A 179 8.62 1.75 -0.49
N THR A 180 8.95 2.99 -0.86
CA THR A 180 9.11 4.11 0.08
C THR A 180 7.81 4.85 0.39
N SER A 181 6.70 4.49 -0.24
CA SER A 181 5.40 5.16 -0.04
C SER A 181 4.85 4.94 1.37
N ASP A 182 4.42 6.02 2.01
CA ASP A 182 3.71 5.98 3.28
C ASP A 182 2.44 6.84 3.19
N PHE A 183 1.30 6.18 3.20
CA PHE A 183 0.00 6.84 3.05
C PHE A 183 -0.72 7.08 4.38
N THR A 184 -0.07 6.79 5.51
CA THR A 184 -0.73 6.79 6.83
C THR A 184 -1.30 8.16 7.18
N ALA A 185 -0.49 9.21 7.01
CA ALA A 185 -0.90 10.60 7.31
C ALA A 185 -1.97 11.14 6.36
N GLN A 186 -1.96 10.70 5.08
CA GLN A 186 -2.80 11.24 4.01
C GLN A 186 -3.94 10.29 3.63
N LYS A 187 -4.15 9.22 4.39
CA LYS A 187 -5.10 8.13 4.09
C LYS A 187 -6.49 8.61 3.68
N THR A 188 -7.07 9.52 4.44
CA THR A 188 -8.43 10.01 4.18
C THR A 188 -8.50 10.80 2.87
N GLN A 189 -7.57 11.73 2.67
CA GLN A 189 -7.52 12.58 1.50
C GLN A 189 -7.22 11.80 0.22
N LEU A 190 -6.28 10.85 0.30
CA LEU A 190 -5.95 9.95 -0.80
C LEU A 190 -7.16 9.09 -1.20
N ARG A 191 -7.89 8.52 -0.23
CA ARG A 191 -9.10 7.73 -0.53
C ARG A 191 -10.21 8.56 -1.16
N GLN A 192 -10.40 9.80 -0.72
CA GLN A 192 -11.34 10.73 -1.34
C GLN A 192 -10.93 11.04 -2.78
N PHE A 193 -9.64 11.36 -3.00
CA PHE A 193 -9.11 11.59 -4.34
C PHE A 193 -9.32 10.40 -5.27
N VAL A 194 -9.02 9.18 -4.79
CA VAL A 194 -9.24 7.94 -5.56
C VAL A 194 -10.72 7.74 -5.87
N GLY A 195 -11.60 8.04 -4.93
CA GLY A 195 -13.06 7.96 -5.13
C GLY A 195 -13.58 8.97 -6.17
N ASP A 196 -13.07 10.20 -6.15
CA ASP A 196 -13.52 11.28 -7.04
C ASP A 196 -12.97 11.18 -8.47
N HIS A 197 -11.73 10.68 -8.64
CA HIS A 197 -11.02 10.69 -9.92
C HIS A 197 -10.82 9.31 -10.52
N ASN A 198 -11.04 8.24 -9.74
CA ASN A 198 -10.84 6.86 -10.18
C ASN A 198 -9.51 6.66 -10.95
N PRO A 199 -8.36 7.04 -10.39
CA PRO A 199 -7.06 6.92 -11.06
C PRO A 199 -6.71 5.46 -11.31
N VAL A 200 -5.79 5.19 -12.23
CA VAL A 200 -5.13 3.87 -12.30
C VAL A 200 -4.08 3.82 -11.20
N ILE A 201 -4.03 2.72 -10.48
CA ILE A 201 -3.07 2.53 -9.39
C ILE A 201 -2.07 1.46 -9.81
N ILE A 202 -0.81 1.86 -9.92
CA ILE A 202 0.33 0.97 -10.14
C ILE A 202 1.04 0.81 -8.80
N ALA A 203 1.34 -0.42 -8.42
CA ALA A 203 2.24 -0.70 -7.31
C ALA A 203 3.60 -1.14 -7.84
N VAL A 204 4.65 -0.67 -7.22
CA VAL A 204 6.02 -1.13 -7.47
C VAL A 204 6.45 -1.99 -6.30
N GLY A 205 6.70 -3.28 -6.54
CA GLY A 205 7.13 -4.23 -5.51
C GLY A 205 6.29 -4.13 -4.24
N THR A 206 6.95 -3.95 -3.12
CA THR A 206 6.32 -3.84 -1.79
C THR A 206 5.42 -2.62 -1.60
N GLY A 207 5.40 -1.65 -2.51
CA GLY A 207 4.42 -0.54 -2.51
C GLY A 207 2.97 -1.03 -2.55
N ALA A 208 2.74 -2.27 -3.00
CA ALA A 208 1.44 -2.92 -2.91
C ALA A 208 0.96 -3.10 -1.46
N ASN A 209 1.89 -3.34 -0.52
CA ASN A 209 1.58 -3.50 0.90
C ASN A 209 1.17 -2.15 1.53
N ALA A 210 1.84 -1.05 1.16
CA ALA A 210 1.47 0.31 1.60
C ALA A 210 0.05 0.67 1.14
N LEU A 211 -0.33 0.33 -0.08
CA LEU A 211 -1.70 0.49 -0.58
C LEU A 211 -2.72 -0.34 0.22
N ALA A 212 -2.37 -1.59 0.52
CA ALA A 212 -3.25 -2.48 1.28
C ALA A 212 -3.56 -1.95 2.69
N GLN A 213 -2.58 -1.32 3.37
CA GLN A 213 -2.74 -0.69 4.70
C GLN A 213 -3.79 0.43 4.69
N VAL A 214 -3.92 1.15 3.59
CA VAL A 214 -4.93 2.20 3.43
C VAL A 214 -6.20 1.73 2.73
N GLY A 215 -6.31 0.43 2.44
CA GLY A 215 -7.50 -0.19 1.84
C GLY A 215 -7.63 0.06 0.33
N LEU A 216 -6.56 0.47 -0.33
CA LEU A 216 -6.47 0.62 -1.78
C LEU A 216 -5.91 -0.66 -2.42
N LYS A 217 -6.19 -0.86 -3.71
CA LYS A 217 -5.74 -2.03 -4.46
C LYS A 217 -5.05 -1.60 -5.73
N PRO A 218 -3.87 -2.15 -6.03
CA PRO A 218 -3.22 -1.88 -7.30
C PRO A 218 -3.99 -2.54 -8.44
N THR A 219 -3.97 -1.88 -9.59
CA THR A 219 -4.52 -2.40 -10.84
C THR A 219 -3.42 -3.06 -11.67
N VAL A 220 -2.20 -2.54 -11.57
CA VAL A 220 -0.99 -3.03 -12.22
C VAL A 220 0.09 -3.20 -11.15
N LEU A 221 0.89 -4.24 -11.26
CA LEU A 221 2.10 -4.45 -10.47
C LEU A 221 3.32 -4.32 -11.37
N VAL A 222 4.31 -3.57 -10.92
CA VAL A 222 5.64 -3.50 -11.56
C VAL A 222 6.67 -4.02 -10.57
N GLY A 223 7.55 -4.92 -10.97
CA GLY A 223 8.57 -5.49 -10.12
C GLY A 223 8.43 -7.00 -9.93
N ASP A 224 9.18 -7.54 -8.97
CA ASP A 224 9.15 -8.96 -8.68
C ASP A 224 7.86 -9.34 -7.93
N PRO A 225 7.05 -10.25 -8.45
CA PRO A 225 5.81 -10.67 -7.79
C PRO A 225 6.04 -11.41 -6.46
N ARG A 226 7.26 -11.86 -6.16
CA ARG A 226 7.62 -12.51 -4.90
C ARG A 226 7.62 -11.53 -3.72
N ASP A 227 7.81 -10.25 -3.97
CA ASP A 227 7.82 -9.19 -2.97
C ASP A 227 6.40 -8.84 -2.47
N VAL A 228 5.38 -9.42 -3.10
CA VAL A 228 3.97 -9.07 -2.87
C VAL A 228 3.19 -10.29 -2.39
N GLU A 229 2.32 -10.08 -1.43
CA GLU A 229 1.45 -11.14 -0.94
C GLU A 229 0.59 -11.75 -2.06
N ALA A 230 0.52 -13.09 -2.14
CA ALA A 230 -0.22 -13.82 -3.17
C ALA A 230 -1.70 -13.41 -3.28
N ARG A 231 -2.32 -12.97 -2.18
CA ARG A 231 -3.70 -12.47 -2.17
C ARG A 231 -3.88 -11.18 -2.98
N LEU A 232 -2.83 -10.35 -3.07
CA LEU A 232 -2.85 -9.10 -3.84
C LEU A 232 -2.62 -9.38 -5.30
N LEU A 233 -1.75 -10.34 -5.66
CA LEU A 233 -1.48 -10.74 -7.04
C LEU A 233 -2.75 -11.15 -7.79
N LYS A 234 -3.66 -11.89 -7.15
CA LYS A 234 -4.93 -12.32 -7.76
C LYS A 234 -5.87 -11.17 -8.15
N LYS A 235 -5.61 -9.95 -7.67
CA LYS A 235 -6.44 -8.77 -7.92
C LYS A 235 -5.84 -7.82 -8.96
N VAL A 236 -4.60 -8.07 -9.35
CA VAL A 236 -3.86 -7.29 -10.35
C VAL A 236 -4.28 -7.74 -11.74
N ARG A 237 -4.45 -6.81 -12.66
CA ARG A 237 -4.83 -7.11 -14.06
C ARG A 237 -3.63 -7.33 -14.97
N GLN A 238 -2.48 -6.78 -14.60
CA GLN A 238 -1.24 -6.89 -15.35
C GLN A 238 -0.05 -6.83 -14.42
N VAL A 239 0.94 -7.66 -14.67
CA VAL A 239 2.23 -7.64 -13.99
C VAL A 239 3.30 -7.32 -15.02
N VAL A 240 4.14 -6.32 -14.75
CA VAL A 240 5.30 -5.94 -15.55
C VAL A 240 6.55 -6.21 -14.72
N VAL A 241 7.44 -7.03 -15.25
CA VAL A 241 8.64 -7.45 -14.50
C VAL A 241 9.89 -6.87 -15.17
N PRO A 242 10.49 -5.80 -14.60
CA PRO A 242 11.82 -5.36 -15.01
C PRO A 242 12.86 -6.40 -14.68
N SER A 243 13.79 -6.66 -15.59
CA SER A 243 14.86 -7.63 -15.38
C SER A 243 16.05 -7.32 -16.26
N THR A 244 17.25 -7.54 -15.74
CA THR A 244 18.48 -7.54 -16.54
C THR A 244 18.73 -8.88 -17.22
N ASP A 245 18.11 -9.96 -16.70
CA ASP A 245 18.26 -11.33 -17.16
C ASP A 245 16.90 -12.03 -17.33
N GLU A 246 16.91 -13.29 -17.78
CA GLU A 246 15.70 -14.10 -17.87
C GLU A 246 15.05 -14.31 -16.49
N VAL A 247 13.78 -13.92 -16.38
CA VAL A 247 12.98 -13.94 -15.13
C VAL A 247 12.43 -15.34 -14.85
N VAL A 248 13.30 -16.35 -14.75
CA VAL A 248 12.85 -17.75 -14.61
C VAL A 248 12.09 -18.01 -13.29
N PRO A 249 12.56 -17.60 -12.11
CA PRO A 249 11.86 -17.89 -10.84
C PRO A 249 10.49 -17.20 -10.73
N ALA A 250 10.40 -15.95 -11.16
CA ALA A 250 9.15 -15.20 -11.16
C ALA A 250 8.13 -15.78 -12.15
N ARG A 251 8.60 -16.29 -13.29
CA ARG A 251 7.76 -16.92 -14.32
C ARG A 251 7.00 -18.14 -13.78
N GLU A 252 7.65 -19.01 -13.05
CA GLU A 252 7.01 -20.20 -12.49
C GLU A 252 5.98 -19.87 -11.41
N MET A 253 6.27 -18.90 -10.57
CA MET A 253 5.32 -18.42 -9.54
C MET A 253 4.07 -17.84 -10.21
N LEU A 254 4.23 -16.96 -11.18
CA LEU A 254 3.13 -16.33 -11.90
C LEU A 254 2.28 -17.36 -12.65
N LYS A 255 2.90 -18.34 -13.30
CA LYS A 255 2.19 -19.47 -13.94
C LYS A 255 1.38 -20.28 -12.94
N ARG A 256 1.93 -20.60 -11.76
CA ARG A 256 1.20 -21.31 -10.68
C ARG A 256 -0.03 -20.55 -10.20
N HIS A 257 0.02 -19.22 -10.21
CA HIS A 257 -1.12 -18.39 -9.82
C HIS A 257 -2.02 -17.97 -10.99
N SER A 258 -1.74 -18.45 -12.22
CA SER A 258 -2.46 -18.07 -13.45
C SER A 258 -2.48 -16.57 -13.70
N VAL A 259 -1.37 -15.88 -13.41
CA VAL A 259 -1.19 -14.46 -13.65
C VAL A 259 -0.29 -14.26 -14.85
N ASP A 260 -0.80 -13.58 -15.86
CA ASP A 260 -0.01 -13.19 -17.02
C ASP A 260 0.93 -12.03 -16.67
N PHE A 261 2.12 -12.05 -17.26
CA PHE A 261 3.12 -10.99 -17.05
C PHE A 261 3.83 -10.62 -18.35
N ASP A 262 4.34 -9.40 -18.35
CA ASP A 262 5.17 -8.86 -19.42
C ASP A 262 6.56 -8.57 -18.83
N ALA A 263 7.63 -9.03 -19.48
CA ALA A 263 9.00 -8.76 -19.07
C ALA A 263 9.53 -7.51 -19.81
N VAL A 264 10.27 -6.67 -19.08
CA VAL A 264 10.98 -5.51 -19.65
C VAL A 264 12.46 -5.67 -19.34
N LEU A 265 13.26 -5.80 -20.40
CA LEU A 265 14.69 -5.95 -20.26
C LEU A 265 15.33 -4.57 -20.04
N THR A 266 15.75 -4.31 -18.80
CA THR A 266 16.32 -3.01 -18.38
C THR A 266 17.03 -3.14 -17.05
N GLY A 267 17.99 -2.24 -16.82
CA GLY A 267 18.62 -2.02 -15.52
C GLY A 267 17.99 -0.87 -14.72
N LEU A 268 16.94 -0.24 -15.24
CA LEU A 268 16.23 0.84 -14.54
C LEU A 268 15.48 0.31 -13.31
N SER A 269 15.22 1.20 -12.36
CA SER A 269 14.41 0.86 -11.19
C SER A 269 12.97 0.51 -11.59
N GLY A 270 12.30 -0.33 -10.78
CA GLY A 270 10.89 -0.63 -11.00
C GLY A 270 9.99 0.61 -10.99
N THR A 271 10.38 1.66 -10.23
CA THR A 271 9.67 2.94 -10.20
C THR A 271 9.78 3.67 -11.53
N ASP A 272 10.99 3.73 -12.10
CA ASP A 272 11.23 4.37 -13.39
C ASP A 272 10.49 3.64 -14.52
N VAL A 273 10.53 2.32 -14.52
CA VAL A 273 9.76 1.50 -15.47
C VAL A 273 8.25 1.74 -15.33
N ALA A 274 7.73 1.84 -14.11
CA ALA A 274 6.31 2.13 -13.88
C ALA A 274 5.91 3.51 -14.41
N MET A 275 6.78 4.52 -14.24
CA MET A 275 6.57 5.87 -14.77
C MET A 275 6.58 5.89 -16.30
N LEU A 276 7.57 5.27 -16.92
CA LEU A 276 7.66 5.16 -18.38
C LEU A 276 6.49 4.36 -18.95
N PHE A 277 6.12 3.26 -18.31
CA PHE A 277 4.97 2.44 -18.70
C PHE A 277 3.66 3.23 -18.67
N ALA A 278 3.43 4.03 -17.62
CA ALA A 278 2.24 4.87 -17.53
C ALA A 278 2.22 5.93 -18.63
N ALA A 279 3.36 6.58 -18.87
CA ALA A 279 3.48 7.65 -19.88
C ALA A 279 3.33 7.13 -21.32
N SER A 280 3.98 6.00 -21.67
CA SER A 280 3.88 5.37 -22.99
C SER A 280 2.46 4.88 -23.32
N ASN A 281 1.68 4.56 -22.28
CA ASN A 281 0.27 4.17 -22.41
C ASN A 281 -0.70 5.36 -22.27
N GLY A 282 -0.22 6.59 -22.45
CA GLY A 282 -1.04 7.80 -22.62
C GLY A 282 -1.61 8.38 -21.32
N ALA A 283 -0.99 8.12 -20.16
CA ALA A 283 -1.40 8.75 -18.91
C ALA A 283 -1.35 10.29 -19.04
N ALA A 284 -2.41 10.96 -18.59
CA ALA A 284 -2.48 12.43 -18.57
C ALA A 284 -1.57 13.03 -17.48
N ALA A 285 -1.48 12.35 -16.35
CA ALA A 285 -0.58 12.69 -15.26
C ALA A 285 -0.07 11.42 -14.57
N VAL A 286 1.19 11.43 -14.19
CA VAL A 286 1.88 10.38 -13.43
C VAL A 286 2.20 10.95 -12.06
N VAL A 287 1.69 10.32 -11.02
CA VAL A 287 1.87 10.77 -9.64
C VAL A 287 2.84 9.84 -8.94
N ASP A 288 4.01 10.34 -8.63
CA ASP A 288 4.97 9.65 -7.78
C ASP A 288 4.55 9.75 -6.31
N CYS A 289 4.25 8.60 -5.73
CA CYS A 289 3.89 8.50 -4.32
C CYS A 289 5.08 8.11 -3.42
N SER A 290 6.31 8.18 -3.92
CA SER A 290 7.52 7.94 -3.11
C SER A 290 7.61 8.92 -1.95
N ALA A 291 8.18 8.45 -0.83
CA ALA A 291 8.54 9.36 0.25
C ALA A 291 9.57 10.41 -0.24
N PRO A 292 9.50 11.66 0.27
CA PRO A 292 10.53 12.64 -0.01
C PRO A 292 11.91 12.12 0.37
N ARG A 293 12.90 12.36 -0.47
CA ARG A 293 14.29 11.93 -0.26
C ARG A 293 15.21 13.13 -0.18
N THR A 294 16.20 13.06 0.70
CA THR A 294 17.32 14.00 0.68
C THR A 294 18.22 13.69 -0.52
N LEU A 295 19.05 14.67 -0.92
CA LEU A 295 20.05 14.44 -1.97
C LEU A 295 20.96 13.25 -1.65
N THR A 296 21.35 13.09 -0.39
CA THR A 296 22.17 11.98 0.08
C THR A 296 21.49 10.63 -0.16
N GLN A 297 20.23 10.49 0.23
CA GLN A 297 19.43 9.28 0.02
C GLN A 297 19.18 8.99 -1.46
N PHE A 298 19.03 10.03 -2.29
CA PHE A 298 18.85 9.87 -3.72
C PHE A 298 20.12 9.34 -4.41
N ILE A 299 21.30 9.83 -4.04
CA ILE A 299 22.61 9.42 -4.59
C ILE A 299 23.12 8.12 -3.99
N ASP A 300 22.56 7.67 -2.87
CA ASP A 300 22.95 6.40 -2.22
C ASP A 300 22.56 5.14 -3.04
N ARG A 301 21.80 5.30 -4.09
CA ARG A 301 21.40 4.26 -5.03
C ARG A 301 22.51 3.88 -6.01
N SER A 302 22.29 2.84 -6.81
CA SER A 302 23.18 2.50 -7.90
C SER A 302 23.32 3.65 -8.92
N GLY A 303 24.46 3.73 -9.62
CA GLY A 303 24.66 4.77 -10.64
C GLY A 303 23.60 4.76 -11.73
N LEU A 304 23.24 3.56 -12.22
CA LEU A 304 22.23 3.38 -13.27
C LEU A 304 20.83 3.79 -12.77
N GLU A 305 20.44 3.40 -11.58
CA GLU A 305 19.16 3.80 -10.99
C GLU A 305 19.09 5.32 -10.78
N THR A 306 20.17 5.93 -10.33
CA THR A 306 20.24 7.38 -10.13
C THR A 306 20.11 8.10 -11.47
N THR A 307 20.87 7.67 -12.49
CA THR A 307 20.80 8.20 -13.85
C THR A 307 19.41 8.03 -14.44
N GLY A 308 18.85 6.82 -14.34
CA GLY A 308 17.52 6.50 -14.82
C GLY A 308 16.45 7.41 -14.23
N SER A 309 16.42 7.56 -12.92
CA SER A 309 15.42 8.39 -12.24
C SER A 309 15.51 9.87 -12.67
N VAL A 310 16.72 10.42 -12.85
CA VAL A 310 16.89 11.80 -13.35
C VAL A 310 16.36 11.95 -14.77
N LEU A 311 16.72 11.02 -15.65
CA LEU A 311 16.34 11.08 -17.08
C LEU A 311 14.84 10.84 -17.26
N VAL A 312 14.26 9.87 -16.55
CA VAL A 312 12.83 9.60 -16.58
C VAL A 312 12.04 10.78 -16.02
N ALA A 313 12.49 11.39 -14.92
CA ALA A 313 11.87 12.59 -14.39
C ALA A 313 11.95 13.77 -15.38
N ALA A 314 13.05 13.91 -16.10
CA ALA A 314 13.20 14.93 -17.15
C ALA A 314 12.30 14.66 -18.35
N GLN A 315 12.16 13.39 -18.78
CA GLN A 315 11.29 12.98 -19.88
C GLN A 315 9.81 13.20 -19.56
N LEU A 316 9.42 12.95 -18.32
CA LEU A 316 8.02 13.03 -17.86
C LEU A 316 7.66 14.37 -17.21
N ARG A 317 8.57 15.32 -17.18
CA ARG A 317 8.48 16.60 -16.44
C ARG A 317 7.10 17.28 -16.52
N ASP A 318 6.47 17.30 -17.70
CA ASP A 318 5.17 17.97 -17.91
C ASP A 318 3.98 17.18 -17.35
N ARG A 319 4.17 15.92 -17.00
CA ARG A 319 3.13 14.99 -16.51
C ARG A 319 3.43 14.44 -15.14
N LEU A 320 4.64 14.64 -14.60
CA LEU A 320 5.07 14.10 -13.32
C LEU A 320 4.69 15.03 -12.18
N LEU A 321 4.00 14.49 -11.19
CA LEU A 321 3.59 15.18 -9.97
C LEU A 321 4.00 14.35 -8.75
N SER A 322 4.35 15.00 -7.65
CA SER A 322 4.43 14.30 -6.36
C SER A 322 3.05 14.18 -5.74
N LEU A 323 2.85 13.15 -4.91
CA LEU A 323 1.59 12.95 -4.19
C LEU A 323 1.28 14.16 -3.30
N ASP A 324 2.27 14.70 -2.60
CA ASP A 324 2.10 15.86 -1.71
C ASP A 324 1.62 17.09 -2.49
N ALA A 325 2.24 17.38 -3.64
CA ALA A 325 1.82 18.48 -4.49
C ALA A 325 0.39 18.29 -5.03
N LEU A 326 0.06 17.06 -5.45
CA LEU A 326 -1.29 16.74 -5.90
C LEU A 326 -2.32 16.96 -4.78
N LEU A 327 -2.07 16.42 -3.59
CA LEU A 327 -3.00 16.50 -2.48
C LEU A 327 -3.09 17.92 -1.90
N ALA A 328 -2.03 18.73 -1.97
CA ALA A 328 -2.06 20.13 -1.55
C ALA A 328 -3.02 21.00 -2.38
N VAL A 329 -3.16 20.72 -3.68
CA VAL A 329 -4.07 21.44 -4.58
C VAL A 329 -5.44 20.78 -4.72
N TYR A 330 -5.54 19.51 -4.31
CA TYR A 330 -6.80 18.75 -4.41
C TYR A 330 -7.85 19.31 -3.44
N ARG A 331 -9.00 19.65 -3.96
CA ARG A 331 -10.19 19.99 -3.19
C ARG A 331 -11.23 18.90 -3.40
N PRO A 332 -11.68 18.22 -2.32
CA PRO A 332 -12.69 17.19 -2.43
C PRO A 332 -13.97 17.77 -3.05
N ARG A 333 -14.55 17.03 -3.98
CA ARG A 333 -15.83 17.39 -4.56
C ARG A 333 -16.89 17.26 -3.49
N LEU A 334 -17.73 18.27 -3.35
CA LEU A 334 -18.91 18.17 -2.51
C LEU A 334 -19.77 17.05 -3.06
N SER A 335 -20.00 16.02 -2.25
CA SER A 335 -20.86 14.90 -2.66
C SER A 335 -22.26 15.46 -2.99
N GLY A 336 -22.75 15.16 -4.20
CA GLY A 336 -24.10 15.55 -4.62
C GLY A 336 -25.19 15.09 -3.66
N TRP A 337 -24.92 14.07 -2.86
CA TRP A 337 -25.78 13.58 -1.79
C TRP A 337 -26.03 14.63 -0.70
N TRP A 338 -25.03 15.41 -0.29
CA TRP A 338 -25.21 16.50 0.67
C TRP A 338 -26.09 17.60 0.11
N LEU A 339 -25.95 17.91 -1.18
CA LEU A 339 -26.84 18.86 -1.86
C LEU A 339 -28.26 18.32 -1.94
N ALA A 340 -28.41 17.03 -2.27
CA ALA A 340 -29.73 16.38 -2.28
C ALA A 340 -30.36 16.37 -0.89
N LEU A 341 -29.61 16.06 0.15
CA LEU A 341 -30.08 16.07 1.54
C LEU A 341 -30.46 17.47 2.01
N LEU A 342 -29.69 18.49 1.63
CA LEU A 342 -30.00 19.89 1.92
C LEU A 342 -31.28 20.33 1.18
N LEU A 343 -31.46 19.89 -0.07
CA LEU A 343 -32.64 20.17 -0.86
C LEU A 343 -33.90 19.51 -0.25
N VAL A 344 -33.78 18.25 0.18
CA VAL A 344 -34.85 17.53 0.89
C VAL A 344 -35.18 18.21 2.22
N ALA A 345 -34.15 18.61 2.99
CA ALA A 345 -34.37 19.33 4.26
C ALA A 345 -35.07 20.69 4.04
N ALA A 346 -34.64 21.43 3.01
CA ALA A 346 -35.29 22.69 2.64
C ALA A 346 -36.75 22.50 2.20
N LEU A 347 -37.01 21.44 1.42
CA LEU A 347 -38.37 21.10 1.00
C LEU A 347 -39.27 20.70 2.19
N LEU A 348 -38.73 19.89 3.10
CA LEU A 348 -39.44 19.50 4.33
C LEU A 348 -39.72 20.73 5.22
N ALA A 349 -38.74 21.63 5.37
CA ALA A 349 -38.92 22.88 6.12
C ALA A 349 -39.98 23.78 5.44
N GLY A 350 -39.97 23.88 4.10
CA GLY A 350 -40.98 24.61 3.35
C GLY A 350 -42.39 24.04 3.51
N VAL A 351 -42.53 22.70 3.42
CA VAL A 351 -43.81 22.02 3.68
C VAL A 351 -44.27 22.24 5.10
N ALA A 352 -43.38 22.10 6.09
CA ALA A 352 -43.72 22.36 7.49
C ALA A 352 -44.19 23.82 7.69
N ALA A 353 -43.43 24.80 7.18
CA ALA A 353 -43.80 26.22 7.26
C ALA A 353 -45.17 26.48 6.60
N PHE A 354 -45.44 25.87 5.44
CA PHE A 354 -46.74 25.99 4.78
C PHE A 354 -47.87 25.42 5.64
N LEU A 355 -47.68 24.24 6.25
CA LEU A 355 -48.66 23.59 7.11
C LEU A 355 -49.01 24.41 8.36
N PHE A 356 -48.05 25.16 8.91
CA PHE A 356 -48.24 26.02 10.07
C PHE A 356 -48.74 27.46 9.73
N THR A 357 -48.88 27.78 8.42
CA THR A 357 -49.48 29.06 8.03
C THR A 357 -51.01 28.99 8.04
N PRO A 358 -51.74 30.10 8.29
CA PRO A 358 -53.20 30.10 8.28
C PRO A 358 -53.83 29.64 6.94
N LEU A 359 -53.12 29.85 5.82
CA LEU A 359 -53.52 29.38 4.49
C LEU A 359 -53.36 27.87 4.33
N GLY A 360 -52.26 27.30 4.85
CA GLY A 360 -52.01 25.86 4.78
C GLY A 360 -52.93 25.03 5.65
N SER A 361 -53.23 25.53 6.88
CA SER A 361 -54.16 24.88 7.80
C SER A 361 -55.60 24.93 7.28
N GLY A 362 -55.96 25.98 6.55
CA GLY A 362 -57.26 26.09 5.89
C GLY A 362 -57.44 25.08 4.75
N LEU A 363 -56.42 24.87 3.91
CA LEU A 363 -56.43 23.88 2.82
C LEU A 363 -56.54 22.44 3.31
N ILE A 364 -55.86 22.11 4.41
CA ILE A 364 -55.93 20.77 5.04
C ILE A 364 -57.32 20.55 5.64
N GLY A 365 -57.92 21.58 6.24
CA GLY A 365 -59.28 21.52 6.75
C GLY A 365 -60.29 21.22 5.65
N VAL A 366 -60.16 21.83 4.47
CA VAL A 366 -61.03 21.59 3.31
C VAL A 366 -60.78 20.21 2.70
N ALA A 367 -59.55 19.78 2.56
CA ALA A 367 -59.20 18.46 2.05
C ALA A 367 -59.59 17.33 3.02
N GLY A 368 -59.41 17.53 4.34
CA GLY A 368 -59.87 16.61 5.38
C GLY A 368 -61.38 16.49 5.45
N ALA A 369 -62.12 17.60 5.29
CA ALA A 369 -63.55 17.60 5.25
C ALA A 369 -64.16 16.90 3.99
N GLY A 370 -63.39 16.87 2.87
CA GLY A 370 -63.80 16.18 1.65
C GLY A 370 -63.53 14.68 1.63
N VAL A 371 -62.48 14.21 2.32
CA VAL A 371 -62.03 12.80 2.26
C VAL A 371 -62.66 11.95 3.40
N LEU A 372 -62.86 12.51 4.61
CA LEU A 372 -63.49 11.78 5.72
C LEU A 372 -64.92 11.26 5.42
N PRO A 373 -65.79 12.01 4.79
CA PRO A 373 -67.15 11.50 4.48
C PRO A 373 -67.15 10.42 3.39
N MET A 374 -66.18 10.38 2.50
CA MET A 374 -66.06 9.32 1.48
C MET A 374 -65.57 7.98 2.07
N LEU A 375 -64.64 7.98 3.03
CA LEU A 375 -64.20 6.77 3.73
C LEU A 375 -65.22 6.23 4.72
N GLY A 376 -66.01 7.12 5.36
CA GLY A 376 -67.08 6.74 6.27
C GLY A 376 -68.31 6.09 5.56
N ARG A 377 -68.55 6.42 4.29
CA ARG A 377 -69.64 5.80 3.50
C ARG A 377 -69.29 4.42 2.93
N SER A 378 -67.95 4.13 2.78
CA SER A 378 -67.54 2.82 2.27
C SER A 378 -67.43 1.73 3.37
N LEU A 379 -67.36 2.12 4.65
CA LEU A 379 -67.22 1.19 5.79
C LEU A 379 -68.61 0.91 6.47
N LEU A 380 -69.63 1.60 6.13
CA LEU A 380 -71.02 1.42 6.67
C LEU A 380 -72.03 0.91 5.62
N SER A 381 -71.58 0.00 4.75
CA SER A 381 -72.55 -0.74 3.94
C SER A 381 -73.24 -1.84 4.78
N PRO A 382 -74.57 -2.03 4.72
CA PRO A 382 -75.29 -2.97 5.57
C PRO A 382 -74.93 -4.45 5.38
N ARG A 383 -74.00 -4.77 4.47
CA ARG A 383 -73.60 -6.16 4.20
C ARG A 383 -72.48 -6.72 5.10
N VAL A 384 -71.89 -5.89 5.95
CA VAL A 384 -70.82 -6.36 6.86
C VAL A 384 -71.34 -6.75 8.24
N MET A 385 -72.56 -6.31 8.61
CA MET A 385 -73.17 -6.61 9.92
C MET A 385 -73.99 -7.91 9.96
N ALA A 386 -74.12 -8.65 8.86
CA ALA A 386 -74.85 -9.90 8.83
C ALA A 386 -74.01 -11.18 9.10
N GLY A 387 -72.72 -11.02 9.37
CA GLY A 387 -71.77 -12.12 9.57
C GLY A 387 -71.35 -12.39 11.02
N LEU A 388 -71.85 -11.61 11.98
CA LEU A 388 -71.36 -11.72 13.40
C LEU A 388 -72.43 -12.17 14.39
N HIS A 389 -73.47 -12.86 13.96
CA HIS A 389 -74.41 -13.53 14.88
C HIS A 389 -74.52 -15.00 14.48
N GLY A 390 -73.83 -15.86 15.27
CA GLY A 390 -74.07 -17.29 15.24
C GLY A 390 -72.82 -18.14 15.24
N ARG A 391 -72.26 -18.35 16.41
CA ARG A 391 -71.89 -19.66 16.91
C ARG A 391 -71.31 -19.54 18.33
N ASP A 392 -72.22 -19.76 19.25
CA ASP A 392 -71.91 -20.15 20.62
C ASP A 392 -71.42 -21.59 20.68
N SER A 393 -70.63 -21.81 21.73
CA SER A 393 -70.40 -23.07 22.46
C SER A 393 -69.62 -24.21 21.78
N GLN A 394 -68.50 -24.59 22.27
CA GLN A 394 -68.26 -25.46 23.44
C GLN A 394 -66.76 -25.74 23.63
N PRO A 395 -66.26 -26.01 24.80
CA PRO A 395 -64.87 -26.25 25.09
C PRO A 395 -64.50 -27.71 25.04
N GLN A 396 -63.37 -28.08 24.55
CA GLN A 396 -62.74 -29.36 24.88
C GLN A 396 -61.21 -29.21 25.10
N THR A 397 -60.94 -29.60 26.27
CA THR A 397 -59.74 -30.00 27.01
C THR A 397 -58.67 -30.79 26.25
N THR A 398 -57.42 -30.47 26.57
CA THR A 398 -56.32 -31.36 26.89
C THR A 398 -55.72 -32.24 25.78
N LYS A 399 -54.44 -32.02 25.45
CA LYS A 399 -53.36 -32.94 25.82
C LYS A 399 -51.99 -32.40 25.49
N VAL A 400 -51.19 -32.34 26.52
CA VAL A 400 -49.71 -32.29 26.57
C VAL A 400 -49.15 -33.52 25.88
N THR A 401 -48.14 -33.36 25.04
CA THR A 401 -47.09 -34.35 24.90
C THR A 401 -45.79 -33.70 24.50
N ALA A 402 -44.86 -33.76 25.41
CA ALA A 402 -43.46 -33.50 25.22
C ALA A 402 -42.79 -34.72 24.55
N ARG A 403 -41.80 -34.47 23.70
CA ARG A 403 -40.63 -35.35 23.46
C ARG A 403 -39.66 -34.61 22.53
N LYS A 404 -38.54 -34.17 23.06
CA LYS A 404 -37.25 -34.84 23.27
C LYS A 404 -36.42 -34.96 21.98
N VAL A 405 -35.37 -34.08 21.89
CA VAL A 405 -33.92 -34.40 21.87
C VAL A 405 -33.38 -35.36 20.79
N ARG A 406 -32.35 -34.86 20.16
CA ARG A 406 -31.15 -35.44 19.48
C ARG A 406 -31.12 -35.13 17.98
N SER A 407 -30.03 -34.67 17.44
CA SER A 407 -28.58 -34.69 17.73
C SER A 407 -27.92 -33.58 16.96
#